data_f7051d10f70d7595e4ca897b8d590679
#
_entry.id   f7051d10f70d7595e4ca897b8d590679
#
_cell.length_a   1.000
_cell.length_b   1.000
_cell.length_c   1.000
_cell.angle_alpha   90.00
_cell.angle_beta   90.00
_cell.angle_gamma   90.00
#
_symmetry.space_group_name_H-M   'P 1'
#
loop_
_entity.id
_entity.type
_entity.pdbx_description
1 polymer ?
#
loop_
_entity_poly.entity_id
_entity_poly.type
_entity_poly.pdbx_seq_one_letter_code
_entity_poly.pdbx_strand_id
1 'polypeptide(L)'
;MSKIRLGLIGSGGMARHHINILQGISDAELVAITEPNPDQRRATTERFPNLQGVPFFDDYREMLDKVEMDGVIIVSPHTLHYQQAMDSLDKGLHVMIEKPMVCTVAHARALVRKIRETGKVGLIAYQRHYIPVYRYVYEGIRRGEIGEVHFVQALNLQNWMHATANTWRQDPELSGGGQINDTGSHLVDFLMWIIDAPATKVSAYMQYFDRKVDINSALAFEYANGTIGNLSIIGSTTVGWHEEITVVGSEGTYLIRHDQLEICDARGNRYKQENLPHGSQPIINFVNAILGREEVQSKPENALRITAFTEAAWQSAAQGGVPVPIAQLEE
;
A
#
# COMPACT_ATOMS: atom_id res chain seq x y z
N MET A 1 5.11 21.49 22.69
CA MET A 1 4.94 21.73 21.26
C MET A 1 3.44 21.62 20.97
N SER A 2 2.91 22.37 19.99
CA SER A 2 1.53 22.17 19.52
C SER A 2 1.41 20.79 18.87
N LYS A 3 0.25 20.16 19.01
CA LYS A 3 -0.03 18.89 18.34
C LYS A 3 -0.11 19.10 16.83
N ILE A 4 0.27 18.07 16.06
CA ILE A 4 0.02 18.00 14.62
C ILE A 4 -1.48 17.85 14.38
N ARG A 5 -2.07 18.77 13.63
CA ARG A 5 -3.50 18.84 13.34
C ARG A 5 -3.77 18.12 12.01
N LEU A 6 -4.53 17.03 12.06
CA LEU A 6 -4.78 16.17 10.90
C LEU A 6 -6.25 16.23 10.46
N GLY A 7 -6.47 16.39 9.16
CA GLY A 7 -7.75 16.14 8.51
C GLY A 7 -7.86 14.70 8.01
N LEU A 8 -9.07 14.16 7.91
CA LEU A 8 -9.34 12.83 7.39
C LEU A 8 -10.30 12.92 6.20
N ILE A 9 -9.91 12.35 5.06
CA ILE A 9 -10.74 12.28 3.85
C ILE A 9 -11.22 10.84 3.66
N GLY A 10 -12.49 10.60 3.93
CA GLY A 10 -13.14 9.30 4.04
C GLY A 10 -13.21 8.78 5.48
N SER A 11 -14.31 8.14 5.87
CA SER A 11 -14.48 7.57 7.22
C SER A 11 -14.89 6.08 7.23
N GLY A 12 -14.49 5.34 6.20
CA GLY A 12 -14.71 3.90 6.07
C GLY A 12 -13.92 3.03 7.06
N GLY A 13 -13.85 1.73 6.80
CA GLY A 13 -13.18 0.76 7.70
C GLY A 13 -11.73 1.08 8.01
N MET A 14 -10.91 1.40 7.00
CA MET A 14 -9.49 1.75 7.20
C MET A 14 -9.34 3.10 7.91
N ALA A 15 -10.20 4.08 7.62
CA ALA A 15 -10.21 5.34 8.34
C ALA A 15 -10.42 5.12 9.85
N ARG A 16 -11.39 4.28 10.22
CA ARG A 16 -11.63 3.91 11.63
C ARG A 16 -10.45 3.17 12.26
N HIS A 17 -9.69 2.40 11.48
CA HIS A 17 -8.43 1.80 11.95
C HIS A 17 -7.39 2.88 12.27
N HIS A 18 -7.18 3.85 11.37
CA HIS A 18 -6.26 4.96 11.60
C HIS A 18 -6.69 5.85 12.76
N ILE A 19 -7.98 6.16 12.91
CA ILE A 19 -8.50 6.90 14.07
C ILE A 19 -8.15 6.19 15.37
N ASN A 20 -8.35 4.86 15.42
CA ASN A 20 -8.05 4.07 16.62
C ASN A 20 -6.57 4.17 17.02
N ILE A 21 -5.65 4.13 16.04
CA ILE A 21 -4.20 4.27 16.33
C ILE A 21 -3.88 5.71 16.73
N LEU A 22 -4.45 6.70 16.03
CA LEU A 22 -4.20 8.12 16.27
C LEU A 22 -4.54 8.55 17.70
N GLN A 23 -5.56 7.94 18.32
CA GLN A 23 -5.92 8.20 19.72
C GLN A 23 -4.79 7.89 20.72
N GLY A 24 -3.86 6.99 20.34
CA GLY A 24 -2.68 6.65 21.13
C GLY A 24 -1.47 7.57 20.88
N ILE A 25 -1.57 8.51 19.94
CA ILE A 25 -0.47 9.42 19.56
C ILE A 25 -0.68 10.79 20.23
N SER A 26 0.09 11.07 21.26
CA SER A 26 -0.02 12.32 22.05
C SER A 26 0.30 13.58 21.25
N ASP A 27 1.14 13.45 20.22
CA ASP A 27 1.66 14.56 19.41
C ASP A 27 0.76 14.94 18.23
N ALA A 28 -0.38 14.27 18.03
CA ALA A 28 -1.30 14.55 16.95
C ALA A 28 -2.76 14.57 17.41
N GLU A 29 -3.62 15.22 16.63
CA GLU A 29 -5.05 15.24 16.85
C GLU A 29 -5.83 15.32 15.53
N LEU A 30 -7.02 14.72 15.50
CA LEU A 30 -7.93 14.80 14.37
C LEU A 30 -8.81 16.03 14.53
N VAL A 31 -8.75 16.95 13.55
CA VAL A 31 -9.45 18.25 13.63
C VAL A 31 -10.65 18.37 12.69
N ALA A 32 -10.75 17.53 11.66
CA ALA A 32 -11.87 17.51 10.72
C ALA A 32 -11.96 16.18 9.97
N ILE A 33 -13.16 15.83 9.51
CA ILE A 33 -13.42 14.62 8.73
C ILE A 33 -14.29 14.98 7.52
N THR A 34 -13.92 14.48 6.34
CA THR A 34 -14.79 14.50 5.16
C THR A 34 -15.38 13.12 4.93
N GLU A 35 -16.69 13.02 4.86
CA GLU A 35 -17.40 11.78 4.53
C GLU A 35 -18.81 12.12 4.00
N PRO A 36 -19.10 11.95 2.72
CA PRO A 36 -20.42 12.25 2.15
C PRO A 36 -21.50 11.23 2.55
N ASN A 37 -21.10 9.99 2.92
CA ASN A 37 -22.05 8.94 3.26
C ASN A 37 -22.50 9.03 4.73
N PRO A 38 -23.80 9.31 5.02
CA PRO A 38 -24.29 9.47 6.38
C PRO A 38 -24.19 8.20 7.23
N ASP A 39 -24.25 7.02 6.63
CA ASP A 39 -24.11 5.76 7.36
C ASP A 39 -22.67 5.54 7.83
N GLN A 40 -21.67 5.92 7.03
CA GLN A 40 -20.27 5.89 7.44
C GLN A 40 -19.97 6.89 8.53
N ARG A 41 -20.55 8.10 8.46
CA ARG A 41 -20.46 9.12 9.55
C ARG A 41 -21.00 8.55 10.85
N ARG A 42 -22.23 8.02 10.80
CA ARG A 42 -22.87 7.41 11.98
C ARG A 42 -22.01 6.31 12.58
N ALA A 43 -21.56 5.34 11.76
CA ALA A 43 -20.73 4.25 12.23
C ALA A 43 -19.40 4.73 12.84
N THR A 44 -18.84 5.84 12.36
CA THR A 44 -17.62 6.42 12.91
C THR A 44 -17.88 7.15 14.24
N THR A 45 -18.94 7.95 14.33
CA THR A 45 -19.29 8.68 15.57
C THR A 45 -19.74 7.74 16.70
N GLU A 46 -20.47 6.68 16.39
CA GLU A 46 -20.85 5.63 17.35
C GLU A 46 -19.63 4.89 17.91
N ARG A 47 -18.65 4.58 17.03
CA ARG A 47 -17.43 3.88 17.44
C ARG A 47 -16.46 4.76 18.22
N PHE A 48 -16.44 6.05 17.95
CA PHE A 48 -15.51 7.02 18.57
C PHE A 48 -16.25 8.21 19.16
N PRO A 49 -16.92 8.04 20.31
CA PRO A 49 -17.68 9.14 20.96
C PRO A 49 -16.82 10.34 21.36
N ASN A 50 -15.53 10.16 21.53
CA ASN A 50 -14.56 11.24 21.82
C ASN A 50 -14.30 12.17 20.63
N LEU A 51 -14.76 11.83 19.41
CA LEU A 51 -14.77 12.72 18.26
C LEU A 51 -15.99 13.65 18.24
N GLN A 52 -16.79 13.67 19.31
CA GLN A 52 -17.89 14.60 19.46
C GLN A 52 -17.34 16.04 19.46
N GLY A 53 -17.75 16.82 18.47
CA GLY A 53 -17.21 18.17 18.23
C GLY A 53 -16.20 18.29 17.08
N VAL A 54 -15.68 17.18 16.55
CA VAL A 54 -14.92 17.19 15.29
C VAL A 54 -15.91 17.40 14.13
N PRO A 55 -15.76 18.45 13.32
CA PRO A 55 -16.70 18.73 12.23
C PRO A 55 -16.58 17.71 11.10
N PHE A 56 -17.74 17.35 10.54
CA PHE A 56 -17.84 16.55 9.31
C PHE A 56 -18.22 17.43 8.12
N PHE A 57 -17.59 17.20 6.99
CA PHE A 57 -17.84 17.86 5.71
C PHE A 57 -18.33 16.85 4.67
N ASP A 58 -19.14 17.30 3.71
CA ASP A 58 -19.55 16.50 2.55
C ASP A 58 -18.48 16.54 1.44
N ASP A 59 -17.80 17.67 1.28
CA ASP A 59 -16.74 17.90 0.30
C ASP A 59 -15.42 18.20 1.03
N TYR A 60 -14.36 17.48 0.64
CA TYR A 60 -13.03 17.67 1.21
C TYR A 60 -12.43 19.06 0.88
N ARG A 61 -12.83 19.68 -0.24
CA ARG A 61 -12.37 21.02 -0.60
C ARG A 61 -12.89 22.05 0.40
N GLU A 62 -14.15 21.89 0.81
CA GLU A 62 -14.72 22.73 1.86
C GLU A 62 -13.96 22.58 3.19
N MET A 63 -13.58 21.35 3.55
CA MET A 63 -12.75 21.08 4.72
C MET A 63 -11.38 21.76 4.58
N LEU A 64 -10.71 21.60 3.42
CA LEU A 64 -9.41 22.23 3.16
C LEU A 64 -9.43 23.76 3.20
N ASP A 65 -10.57 24.37 2.85
CA ASP A 65 -10.73 25.84 2.85
C ASP A 65 -11.07 26.40 4.23
N LYS A 66 -11.78 25.64 5.08
CA LYS A 66 -12.34 26.14 6.33
C LYS A 66 -11.58 25.75 7.59
N VAL A 67 -10.77 24.69 7.52
CA VAL A 67 -10.09 24.15 8.71
C VAL A 67 -8.58 24.30 8.56
N GLU A 68 -7.94 24.97 9.52
CA GLU A 68 -6.49 24.98 9.61
C GLU A 68 -5.98 23.61 10.08
N MET A 69 -5.05 23.02 9.32
CA MET A 69 -4.44 21.74 9.62
C MET A 69 -3.01 21.66 9.07
N ASP A 70 -2.23 20.70 9.55
CA ASP A 70 -0.84 20.47 9.13
C ASP A 70 -0.75 19.40 8.04
N GLY A 71 -1.70 18.47 8.02
CA GLY A 71 -1.72 17.38 7.05
C GLY A 71 -3.07 16.68 6.95
N VAL A 72 -3.19 15.81 5.95
CA VAL A 72 -4.39 15.00 5.72
C VAL A 72 -4.06 13.52 5.58
N ILE A 73 -5.02 12.68 5.97
CA ILE A 73 -5.03 11.24 5.77
C ILE A 73 -6.12 10.94 4.75
N ILE A 74 -5.75 10.40 3.60
CA ILE A 74 -6.66 10.12 2.48
C ILE A 74 -6.99 8.63 2.47
N VAL A 75 -8.27 8.29 2.68
CA VAL A 75 -8.79 6.92 2.85
C VAL A 75 -10.09 6.72 2.04
N SER A 76 -10.21 7.42 0.95
CA SER A 76 -11.33 7.38 0.00
C SER A 76 -11.20 6.20 -0.99
N PRO A 77 -12.12 5.99 -1.94
CA PRO A 77 -11.91 5.11 -3.07
C PRO A 77 -10.69 5.50 -3.92
N HIS A 78 -10.01 4.50 -4.49
CA HIS A 78 -8.67 4.63 -5.05
C HIS A 78 -8.51 5.69 -6.14
N THR A 79 -9.50 5.82 -7.04
CA THR A 79 -9.45 6.80 -8.15
C THR A 79 -9.49 8.25 -7.68
N LEU A 80 -9.97 8.49 -6.46
CA LEU A 80 -10.07 9.83 -5.88
C LEU A 80 -8.78 10.31 -5.23
N HIS A 81 -7.86 9.40 -4.90
CA HIS A 81 -6.62 9.70 -4.17
C HIS A 81 -5.79 10.79 -4.85
N TYR A 82 -5.64 10.70 -6.19
CA TYR A 82 -4.80 11.63 -6.95
C TYR A 82 -5.23 13.08 -6.75
N GLN A 83 -6.49 13.40 -7.05
CA GLN A 83 -6.97 14.78 -6.99
C GLN A 83 -6.98 15.31 -5.54
N GLN A 84 -7.38 14.46 -4.59
CA GLN A 84 -7.40 14.83 -3.18
C GLN A 84 -6.00 15.13 -2.63
N ALA A 85 -5.00 14.33 -3.05
CA ALA A 85 -3.62 14.56 -2.66
C ALA A 85 -3.03 15.81 -3.31
N MET A 86 -3.29 16.04 -4.60
CA MET A 86 -2.84 17.24 -5.32
C MET A 86 -3.40 18.52 -4.69
N ASP A 87 -4.73 18.56 -4.45
CA ASP A 87 -5.40 19.72 -3.83
C ASP A 87 -4.87 19.99 -2.41
N SER A 88 -4.59 18.93 -1.65
CA SER A 88 -4.02 19.05 -0.30
C SER A 88 -2.59 19.58 -0.31
N LEU A 89 -1.76 19.11 -1.24
CA LEU A 89 -0.38 19.60 -1.42
C LEU A 89 -0.36 21.07 -1.90
N ASP A 90 -1.35 21.49 -2.73
CA ASP A 90 -1.51 22.88 -3.16
C ASP A 90 -1.87 23.81 -1.97
N LYS A 91 -2.52 23.27 -0.95
CA LYS A 91 -2.77 23.97 0.33
C LYS A 91 -1.56 23.94 1.28
N GLY A 92 -0.45 23.35 0.87
CA GLY A 92 0.75 23.24 1.68
C GLY A 92 0.67 22.22 2.81
N LEU A 93 -0.20 21.22 2.69
CA LEU A 93 -0.40 20.17 3.70
C LEU A 93 0.49 18.96 3.46
N HIS A 94 0.88 18.28 4.53
CA HIS A 94 1.46 16.93 4.48
C HIS A 94 0.37 15.90 4.11
N VAL A 95 0.73 14.82 3.38
CA VAL A 95 -0.25 13.83 2.92
C VAL A 95 0.15 12.40 3.30
N MET A 96 -0.74 11.69 3.95
CA MET A 96 -0.71 10.24 4.04
C MET A 96 -1.84 9.67 3.18
N ILE A 97 -1.52 8.77 2.25
CA ILE A 97 -2.47 8.22 1.28
C ILE A 97 -2.58 6.73 1.50
N GLU A 98 -3.80 6.21 1.62
CA GLU A 98 -4.02 4.77 1.59
C GLU A 98 -3.57 4.17 0.26
N LYS A 99 -3.22 2.91 0.33
CA LYS A 99 -2.83 2.14 -0.86
C LYS A 99 -4.07 1.75 -1.71
N PRO A 100 -3.91 1.63 -3.01
CA PRO A 100 -2.76 2.05 -3.80
C PRO A 100 -2.65 3.57 -3.84
N MET A 101 -1.44 4.09 -4.04
CA MET A 101 -1.23 5.55 -4.09
C MET A 101 -2.16 6.23 -5.09
N VAL A 102 -2.16 5.72 -6.31
CA VAL A 102 -3.04 6.13 -7.43
C VAL A 102 -3.18 4.97 -8.42
N CYS A 103 -4.03 5.12 -9.45
CA CYS A 103 -4.37 4.03 -10.37
C CYS A 103 -3.63 4.06 -11.72
N THR A 104 -2.87 5.12 -12.03
CA THR A 104 -2.12 5.25 -13.31
C THR A 104 -0.70 5.76 -13.09
N VAL A 105 0.23 5.35 -13.96
CA VAL A 105 1.63 5.82 -13.94
C VAL A 105 1.72 7.33 -14.13
N ALA A 106 0.87 7.89 -15.00
CA ALA A 106 0.84 9.34 -15.24
C ALA A 106 0.52 10.13 -13.96
N HIS A 107 -0.52 9.71 -13.21
CA HIS A 107 -0.87 10.30 -11.91
C HIS A 107 0.21 10.07 -10.86
N ALA A 108 0.80 8.88 -10.83
CA ALA A 108 1.86 8.55 -9.88
C ALA A 108 3.09 9.44 -10.06
N ARG A 109 3.56 9.63 -11.31
CA ARG A 109 4.67 10.55 -11.63
C ARG A 109 4.36 11.99 -11.24
N ALA A 110 3.17 12.48 -11.58
CA ALA A 110 2.76 13.84 -11.26
C ALA A 110 2.70 14.06 -9.74
N LEU A 111 2.19 13.10 -8.99
CA LEU A 111 2.06 13.19 -7.54
C LEU A 111 3.43 13.12 -6.84
N VAL A 112 4.32 12.20 -7.22
CA VAL A 112 5.70 12.13 -6.69
C VAL A 112 6.44 13.43 -6.93
N ARG A 113 6.37 13.97 -8.14
CA ARG A 113 6.96 15.29 -8.47
C ARG A 113 6.38 16.39 -7.58
N LYS A 114 5.06 16.46 -7.42
CA LYS A 114 4.40 17.46 -6.59
C LYS A 114 4.83 17.38 -5.11
N ILE A 115 4.95 16.18 -4.55
CA ILE A 115 5.45 15.98 -3.18
C ILE A 115 6.88 16.53 -3.06
N ARG A 116 7.77 16.23 -4.02
CA ARG A 116 9.14 16.75 -4.03
C ARG A 116 9.19 18.28 -4.15
N GLU A 117 8.39 18.87 -5.05
CA GLU A 117 8.34 20.32 -5.28
C GLU A 117 7.84 21.09 -4.05
N THR A 118 6.87 20.55 -3.33
CA THR A 118 6.31 21.19 -2.13
C THR A 118 7.17 21.01 -0.89
N GLY A 119 8.09 20.04 -0.89
CA GLY A 119 8.89 19.65 0.28
C GLY A 119 8.06 19.12 1.45
N LYS A 120 6.81 18.71 1.17
CA LYS A 120 5.92 18.15 2.20
C LYS A 120 6.17 16.67 2.39
N VAL A 121 5.86 16.17 3.58
CA VAL A 121 5.87 14.74 3.85
C VAL A 121 4.75 14.08 3.04
N GLY A 122 5.12 13.15 2.15
CA GLY A 122 4.21 12.24 1.46
C GLY A 122 4.51 10.81 1.91
N LEU A 123 3.49 10.10 2.40
CA LEU A 123 3.60 8.72 2.84
C LEU A 123 2.47 7.89 2.23
N ILE A 124 2.80 6.71 1.71
CA ILE A 124 1.80 5.76 1.21
C ILE A 124 1.65 4.63 2.21
N ALA A 125 0.42 4.31 2.61
CA ALA A 125 0.15 3.43 3.74
C ALA A 125 0.35 1.93 3.43
N TYR A 126 1.48 1.56 2.83
CA TYR A 126 1.88 0.16 2.68
C TYR A 126 2.40 -0.38 4.01
N GLN A 127 1.53 -1.07 4.73
CA GLN A 127 1.75 -1.48 6.13
C GLN A 127 2.91 -2.47 6.32
N ARG A 128 3.33 -3.22 5.27
CA ARG A 128 4.42 -4.20 5.39
C ARG A 128 5.76 -3.58 5.70
N HIS A 129 5.98 -2.33 5.36
CA HIS A 129 7.17 -1.58 5.76
C HIS A 129 7.29 -1.40 7.29
N TYR A 130 6.23 -1.69 8.05
CA TYR A 130 6.14 -1.50 9.50
C TYR A 130 5.93 -2.80 10.27
N ILE A 131 5.62 -3.91 9.60
CA ILE A 131 5.38 -5.22 10.24
C ILE A 131 6.72 -5.92 10.45
N PRO A 132 6.98 -6.44 11.67
CA PRO A 132 8.29 -7.00 12.06
C PRO A 132 8.88 -8.04 11.12
N VAL A 133 8.08 -9.00 10.65
CA VAL A 133 8.54 -10.09 9.79
C VAL A 133 9.03 -9.59 8.44
N TYR A 134 8.32 -8.66 7.82
CA TYR A 134 8.69 -8.11 6.51
C TYR A 134 9.90 -7.18 6.60
N ARG A 135 9.99 -6.42 7.69
CA ARG A 135 11.18 -5.61 7.99
C ARG A 135 12.43 -6.46 8.19
N TYR A 136 12.31 -7.56 8.93
CA TYR A 136 13.42 -8.49 9.11
C TYR A 136 13.97 -8.99 7.78
N VAL A 137 13.08 -9.44 6.88
CA VAL A 137 13.47 -9.91 5.55
C VAL A 137 14.15 -8.82 4.72
N TYR A 138 13.58 -7.61 4.70
CA TYR A 138 14.19 -6.47 4.01
C TYR A 138 15.59 -6.17 4.54
N GLU A 139 15.75 -6.06 5.85
CA GLU A 139 17.02 -5.78 6.50
C GLU A 139 18.01 -6.96 6.35
N GLY A 140 17.53 -8.20 6.41
CA GLY A 140 18.32 -9.41 6.23
C GLY A 140 18.93 -9.51 4.82
N ILE A 141 18.15 -9.20 3.78
CA ILE A 141 18.65 -9.13 2.40
C ILE A 141 19.74 -8.05 2.28
N ARG A 142 19.54 -6.87 2.86
CA ARG A 142 20.54 -5.79 2.87
C ARG A 142 21.83 -6.15 3.62
N ARG A 143 21.73 -7.00 4.63
CA ARG A 143 22.90 -7.55 5.36
C ARG A 143 23.57 -8.73 4.64
N GLY A 144 23.00 -9.21 3.52
CA GLY A 144 23.50 -10.38 2.78
C GLY A 144 23.23 -11.73 3.48
N GLU A 145 22.24 -11.81 4.38
CA GLU A 145 21.98 -12.99 5.22
C GLU A 145 21.65 -14.26 4.41
N ILE A 146 21.07 -14.11 3.22
CA ILE A 146 20.79 -15.21 2.30
C ILE A 146 21.61 -15.15 1.00
N GLY A 147 22.65 -14.29 0.95
CA GLY A 147 23.44 -14.05 -0.25
C GLY A 147 22.67 -13.25 -1.31
N GLU A 148 23.02 -13.48 -2.59
CA GLU A 148 22.33 -12.84 -3.73
C GLU A 148 20.96 -13.47 -3.94
N VAL A 149 19.92 -12.63 -4.04
CA VAL A 149 18.55 -13.12 -4.30
C VAL A 149 18.42 -13.51 -5.77
N HIS A 150 18.00 -14.77 -6.00
CA HIS A 150 17.82 -15.33 -7.34
C HIS A 150 16.35 -15.42 -7.74
N PHE A 151 15.46 -15.65 -6.77
CA PHE A 151 14.05 -15.91 -7.04
C PHE A 151 13.16 -15.40 -5.93
N VAL A 152 12.00 -14.84 -6.31
CA VAL A 152 10.94 -14.46 -5.36
C VAL A 152 9.60 -15.03 -5.80
N GLN A 153 8.83 -15.52 -4.84
CA GLN A 153 7.48 -16.02 -5.08
C GLN A 153 6.53 -15.50 -4.03
N ALA A 154 5.31 -15.12 -4.46
CA ALA A 154 4.24 -14.79 -3.54
C ALA A 154 2.89 -15.35 -4.02
N LEU A 155 2.08 -15.78 -3.05
CA LEU A 155 0.72 -16.28 -3.25
C LEU A 155 -0.21 -15.61 -2.24
N ASN A 156 -1.33 -15.08 -2.72
CA ASN A 156 -2.46 -14.68 -1.88
C ASN A 156 -3.73 -15.39 -2.33
N LEU A 157 -4.43 -16.00 -1.37
CA LEU A 157 -5.79 -16.50 -1.51
C LEU A 157 -6.71 -15.67 -0.62
N GLN A 158 -7.78 -15.14 -1.19
CA GLN A 158 -8.76 -14.38 -0.42
C GLN A 158 -10.15 -14.53 -1.05
N ASN A 159 -11.17 -14.67 -0.25
CA ASN A 159 -12.57 -14.63 -0.72
C ASN A 159 -12.95 -13.19 -1.15
N TRP A 160 -12.15 -12.59 -2.03
CA TRP A 160 -12.29 -11.18 -2.41
C TRP A 160 -13.51 -10.94 -3.31
N MET A 161 -13.72 -11.81 -4.30
CA MET A 161 -14.82 -11.69 -5.26
C MET A 161 -16.20 -11.62 -4.60
N HIS A 162 -16.42 -12.43 -3.56
CA HIS A 162 -17.71 -12.45 -2.85
C HIS A 162 -17.76 -11.41 -1.74
N ALA A 163 -16.69 -11.23 -0.98
CA ALA A 163 -16.63 -10.29 0.14
C ALA A 163 -16.74 -8.82 -0.30
N THR A 164 -16.32 -8.50 -1.53
CA THR A 164 -16.39 -7.15 -2.09
C THR A 164 -17.49 -6.97 -3.14
N ALA A 165 -18.34 -7.98 -3.34
CA ALA A 165 -19.46 -7.91 -4.29
C ALA A 165 -20.36 -6.71 -3.96
N ASN A 166 -20.78 -5.98 -5.00
CA ASN A 166 -21.62 -4.79 -4.90
C ASN A 166 -21.02 -3.64 -4.07
N THR A 167 -19.71 -3.62 -3.86
CA THR A 167 -19.00 -2.50 -3.26
C THR A 167 -18.24 -1.72 -4.33
N TRP A 168 -17.75 -0.53 -3.98
CA TRP A 168 -16.93 0.30 -4.85
C TRP A 168 -15.64 -0.40 -5.35
N ARG A 169 -15.19 -1.47 -4.67
CA ARG A 169 -14.00 -2.22 -5.05
C ARG A 169 -14.14 -2.98 -6.37
N GLN A 170 -15.37 -3.34 -6.77
CA GLN A 170 -15.64 -3.97 -8.07
C GLN A 170 -16.22 -3.00 -9.09
N ASP A 171 -16.26 -1.71 -8.77
CA ASP A 171 -16.58 -0.64 -9.71
C ASP A 171 -15.28 0.00 -10.21
N PRO A 172 -14.87 -0.19 -11.48
CA PRO A 172 -13.61 0.33 -12.00
C PRO A 172 -13.50 1.85 -11.99
N GLU A 173 -14.63 2.57 -11.99
CA GLU A 173 -14.63 4.04 -11.90
C GLU A 173 -14.20 4.53 -10.52
N LEU A 174 -14.38 3.73 -9.48
CA LEU A 174 -13.99 4.05 -8.12
C LEU A 174 -12.72 3.31 -7.67
N SER A 175 -12.58 2.04 -8.07
CA SER A 175 -11.43 1.20 -7.66
C SER A 175 -10.20 1.38 -8.55
N GLY A 176 -10.39 1.78 -9.82
CA GLY A 176 -9.30 1.88 -10.81
C GLY A 176 -8.68 0.55 -11.20
N GLY A 177 -9.22 -0.58 -10.73
CA GLY A 177 -8.75 -1.94 -11.01
C GLY A 177 -9.35 -2.96 -10.06
N GLY A 178 -8.92 -4.22 -10.16
CA GLY A 178 -9.43 -5.31 -9.34
C GLY A 178 -8.54 -5.68 -8.16
N GLN A 179 -8.48 -6.99 -7.89
CA GLN A 179 -7.80 -7.48 -6.72
C GLN A 179 -6.28 -7.22 -6.74
N ILE A 180 -5.64 -7.25 -7.92
CA ILE A 180 -4.20 -6.95 -8.01
C ILE A 180 -3.90 -5.53 -7.52
N ASN A 181 -4.76 -4.58 -7.82
CA ASN A 181 -4.62 -3.18 -7.41
C ASN A 181 -5.05 -2.94 -5.95
N ASP A 182 -6.00 -3.72 -5.43
CA ASP A 182 -6.47 -3.61 -4.04
C ASP A 182 -5.57 -4.42 -3.09
N THR A 183 -5.91 -5.68 -2.84
CA THR A 183 -5.17 -6.53 -1.88
C THR A 183 -3.82 -6.95 -2.42
N GLY A 184 -3.75 -7.25 -3.72
CA GLY A 184 -2.52 -7.67 -4.39
C GLY A 184 -1.41 -6.65 -4.35
N SER A 185 -1.75 -5.36 -4.29
CA SER A 185 -0.76 -4.28 -4.22
C SER A 185 0.18 -4.38 -3.02
N HIS A 186 -0.25 -5.01 -1.93
CA HIS A 186 0.61 -5.28 -0.77
C HIS A 186 1.73 -6.27 -1.07
N LEU A 187 1.45 -7.31 -1.90
CA LEU A 187 2.48 -8.26 -2.32
C LEU A 187 3.40 -7.65 -3.36
N VAL A 188 2.84 -6.92 -4.32
CA VAL A 188 3.65 -6.20 -5.31
C VAL A 188 4.59 -5.22 -4.59
N ASP A 189 4.08 -4.43 -3.63
CA ASP A 189 4.89 -3.55 -2.80
C ASP A 189 6.06 -4.28 -2.15
N PHE A 190 5.78 -5.36 -1.43
CA PHE A 190 6.81 -6.11 -0.72
C PHE A 190 7.88 -6.65 -1.66
N LEU A 191 7.48 -7.27 -2.79
CA LEU A 191 8.42 -7.82 -3.76
C LEU A 191 9.28 -6.73 -4.42
N MET A 192 8.69 -5.55 -4.73
CA MET A 192 9.44 -4.42 -5.30
C MET A 192 10.35 -3.73 -4.26
N TRP A 193 10.01 -3.80 -2.98
CA TRP A 193 10.77 -3.17 -1.90
C TRP A 193 12.01 -3.97 -1.49
N ILE A 194 11.90 -5.32 -1.44
CA ILE A 194 13.00 -6.16 -0.94
C ILE A 194 14.14 -6.32 -1.95
N ILE A 195 13.89 -6.19 -3.27
CA ILE A 195 14.89 -6.33 -4.32
C ILE A 195 15.49 -4.96 -4.66
N ASP A 196 16.82 -4.87 -4.59
CA ASP A 196 17.58 -3.64 -4.89
C ASP A 196 17.84 -3.49 -6.40
N ALA A 197 16.81 -3.68 -7.19
CA ALA A 197 16.81 -3.52 -8.63
C ALA A 197 15.38 -3.24 -9.12
N PRO A 198 15.18 -2.46 -10.18
CA PRO A 198 13.86 -2.28 -10.76
C PRO A 198 13.41 -3.57 -11.47
N ALA A 199 12.11 -3.87 -11.38
CA ALA A 199 11.50 -4.86 -12.25
C ALA A 199 11.47 -4.32 -13.69
N THR A 200 11.78 -5.16 -14.68
CA THR A 200 12.01 -4.72 -16.08
C THR A 200 10.88 -5.11 -17.00
N LYS A 201 10.26 -6.27 -16.78
CA LYS A 201 9.13 -6.76 -17.58
C LYS A 201 8.25 -7.73 -16.79
N VAL A 202 7.00 -7.86 -17.20
CA VAL A 202 6.01 -8.75 -16.61
C VAL A 202 5.16 -9.42 -17.69
N SER A 203 4.87 -10.72 -17.48
CA SER A 203 3.83 -11.48 -18.18
C SER A 203 2.71 -11.78 -17.21
N ALA A 204 1.46 -11.59 -17.63
CA ALA A 204 0.31 -11.78 -16.75
C ALA A 204 -0.87 -12.44 -17.48
N TYR A 205 -1.56 -13.33 -16.77
CA TYR A 205 -2.88 -13.85 -17.13
C TYR A 205 -3.86 -13.46 -16.04
N MET A 206 -5.05 -13.00 -16.43
CA MET A 206 -6.08 -12.54 -15.50
C MET A 206 -7.44 -13.14 -15.82
N GLN A 207 -8.24 -13.40 -14.78
CA GLN A 207 -9.62 -13.86 -14.88
C GLN A 207 -10.56 -12.87 -14.22
N TYR A 208 -11.69 -12.62 -14.85
CA TYR A 208 -12.65 -11.59 -14.43
C TYR A 208 -13.99 -12.17 -13.90
N PHE A 209 -14.38 -13.41 -14.25
CA PHE A 209 -15.61 -14.06 -13.79
C PHE A 209 -16.87 -13.19 -13.96
N ASP A 210 -17.07 -12.64 -15.15
CA ASP A 210 -18.15 -11.68 -15.47
C ASP A 210 -18.16 -10.40 -14.61
N ARG A 211 -17.03 -10.06 -13.98
CA ARG A 211 -16.80 -8.79 -13.29
C ARG A 211 -16.10 -7.80 -14.22
N LYS A 212 -16.22 -6.51 -13.90
CA LYS A 212 -15.56 -5.44 -14.67
C LYS A 212 -14.07 -5.26 -14.30
N VAL A 213 -13.61 -5.94 -13.26
CA VAL A 213 -12.26 -5.85 -12.70
C VAL A 213 -11.64 -7.24 -12.56
N ASP A 214 -10.31 -7.32 -12.51
CA ASP A 214 -9.58 -8.58 -12.31
C ASP A 214 -9.88 -9.19 -10.94
N ILE A 215 -10.10 -10.51 -10.94
CA ILE A 215 -10.37 -11.31 -9.73
C ILE A 215 -9.20 -12.24 -9.42
N ASN A 216 -8.69 -12.97 -10.43
CA ASN A 216 -7.50 -13.79 -10.29
C ASN A 216 -6.41 -13.26 -11.21
N SER A 217 -5.17 -13.28 -10.74
CA SER A 217 -4.00 -12.87 -11.50
C SER A 217 -2.85 -13.83 -11.27
N ALA A 218 -2.22 -14.30 -12.35
CA ALA A 218 -1.01 -15.10 -12.34
C ALA A 218 0.07 -14.39 -13.15
N LEU A 219 1.20 -14.05 -12.50
CA LEU A 219 2.25 -13.23 -13.07
C LEU A 219 3.62 -13.90 -12.99
N ALA A 220 4.43 -13.66 -14.01
CA ALA A 220 5.87 -13.93 -14.01
C ALA A 220 6.61 -12.65 -14.42
N PHE A 221 7.72 -12.32 -13.76
CA PHE A 221 8.45 -11.07 -13.99
C PHE A 221 9.95 -11.23 -13.71
N GLU A 222 10.74 -10.27 -14.18
CA GLU A 222 12.18 -10.23 -13.91
C GLU A 222 12.63 -8.83 -13.49
N TYR A 223 13.75 -8.79 -12.78
CA TYR A 223 14.44 -7.59 -12.34
C TYR A 223 15.72 -7.35 -13.15
N ALA A 224 16.19 -6.12 -13.14
CA ALA A 224 17.40 -5.72 -13.87
C ALA A 224 18.69 -6.44 -13.42
N ASN A 225 18.73 -6.96 -12.19
CA ASN A 225 19.84 -7.73 -11.65
C ASN A 225 19.77 -9.24 -11.97
N GLY A 226 18.79 -9.67 -12.77
CA GLY A 226 18.59 -11.07 -13.14
C GLY A 226 17.73 -11.91 -12.18
N THR A 227 17.30 -11.34 -11.05
CA THR A 227 16.31 -11.99 -10.19
C THR A 227 15.00 -12.18 -10.97
N ILE A 228 14.38 -13.36 -10.86
CA ILE A 228 13.08 -13.62 -11.45
C ILE A 228 12.03 -13.85 -10.35
N GLY A 229 10.77 -13.63 -10.68
CA GLY A 229 9.69 -13.81 -9.71
C GLY A 229 8.38 -14.29 -10.30
N ASN A 230 7.54 -14.83 -9.43
CA ASN A 230 6.14 -15.06 -9.74
C ASN A 230 5.23 -14.56 -8.62
N LEU A 231 4.00 -14.22 -9.00
CA LEU A 231 2.98 -13.74 -8.10
C LEU A 231 1.62 -14.30 -8.53
N SER A 232 0.93 -14.93 -7.59
CA SER A 232 -0.44 -15.39 -7.78
C SER A 232 -1.36 -14.72 -6.79
N ILE A 233 -2.41 -14.06 -7.29
CA ILE A 233 -3.44 -13.40 -6.49
C ILE A 233 -4.78 -14.00 -6.89
N ILE A 234 -5.44 -14.67 -5.96
CA ILE A 234 -6.63 -15.48 -6.23
C ILE A 234 -7.78 -14.98 -5.36
N GLY A 235 -8.77 -14.33 -6.00
CA GLY A 235 -9.94 -13.74 -5.36
C GLY A 235 -11.19 -14.60 -5.39
N SER A 236 -11.21 -15.65 -6.19
CA SER A 236 -12.37 -16.52 -6.41
C SER A 236 -12.43 -17.73 -5.45
N THR A 237 -11.60 -17.75 -4.42
CA THR A 237 -11.56 -18.85 -3.43
C THR A 237 -12.57 -18.65 -2.30
N THR A 238 -12.90 -19.75 -1.60
CA THR A 238 -13.66 -19.71 -0.34
C THR A 238 -12.79 -19.50 0.89
N VAL A 239 -11.45 -19.52 0.73
CA VAL A 239 -10.50 -19.21 1.80
C VAL A 239 -10.62 -17.74 2.18
N GLY A 240 -10.79 -17.44 3.46
CA GLY A 240 -10.91 -16.06 3.93
C GLY A 240 -9.63 -15.26 3.71
N TRP A 241 -8.50 -15.83 4.13
CA TRP A 241 -7.17 -15.27 3.92
C TRP A 241 -6.11 -16.36 4.00
N HIS A 242 -5.20 -16.39 3.02
CA HIS A 242 -3.98 -17.20 3.07
C HIS A 242 -2.88 -16.49 2.26
N GLU A 243 -1.69 -16.42 2.82
CA GLU A 243 -0.56 -15.79 2.16
C GLU A 243 0.72 -16.59 2.41
N GLU A 244 1.50 -16.77 1.33
CA GLU A 244 2.82 -17.36 1.37
C GLU A 244 3.79 -16.52 0.54
N ILE A 245 5.00 -16.31 1.06
CA ILE A 245 6.08 -15.64 0.34
C ILE A 245 7.36 -16.45 0.52
N THR A 246 8.07 -16.67 -0.57
CA THR A 246 9.37 -17.32 -0.59
C THR A 246 10.39 -16.39 -1.24
N VAL A 247 11.56 -16.22 -0.61
CA VAL A 247 12.68 -15.46 -1.15
C VAL A 247 13.90 -16.38 -1.15
N VAL A 248 14.41 -16.73 -2.32
CA VAL A 248 15.53 -17.66 -2.49
C VAL A 248 16.79 -16.89 -2.83
N GLY A 249 17.80 -17.03 -2.01
CA GLY A 249 19.14 -16.49 -2.24
C GLY A 249 20.19 -17.59 -2.43
N SER A 250 21.40 -17.19 -2.78
CA SER A 250 22.54 -18.10 -3.01
C SER A 250 23.02 -18.84 -1.75
N GLU A 251 22.73 -18.27 -0.57
CA GLU A 251 23.21 -18.78 0.73
C GLU A 251 22.08 -19.07 1.71
N GLY A 252 20.81 -18.93 1.29
CA GLY A 252 19.68 -19.25 2.14
C GLY A 252 18.33 -18.91 1.53
N THR A 253 17.27 -19.19 2.28
CA THR A 253 15.89 -18.96 1.84
C THR A 253 15.04 -18.45 2.99
N TYR A 254 14.27 -17.41 2.75
CA TYR A 254 13.20 -16.97 3.63
C TYR A 254 11.86 -17.56 3.18
N LEU A 255 11.12 -18.10 4.14
CA LEU A 255 9.77 -18.63 3.97
C LEU A 255 8.84 -17.90 4.93
N ILE A 256 7.93 -17.07 4.40
CA ILE A 256 6.92 -16.37 5.20
C ILE A 256 5.59 -17.06 4.98
N ARG A 257 4.96 -17.51 6.06
CA ARG A 257 3.62 -18.11 6.07
C ARG A 257 2.86 -17.64 7.29
N HIS A 258 1.67 -17.08 7.09
CA HIS A 258 0.83 -16.57 8.18
C HIS A 258 1.59 -15.63 9.15
N ASP A 259 2.34 -14.67 8.59
CA ASP A 259 3.20 -13.72 9.32
C ASP A 259 4.28 -14.36 10.21
N GLN A 260 4.65 -15.62 9.95
CA GLN A 260 5.75 -16.30 10.58
C GLN A 260 6.90 -16.48 9.59
N LEU A 261 8.12 -16.22 10.04
CA LEU A 261 9.32 -16.36 9.25
C LEU A 261 10.08 -17.63 9.63
N GLU A 262 10.30 -18.47 8.66
CA GLU A 262 11.25 -19.59 8.71
C GLU A 262 12.43 -19.28 7.80
N ILE A 263 13.63 -19.54 8.27
CA ILE A 263 14.89 -19.38 7.52
C ILE A 263 15.48 -20.75 7.26
N CYS A 264 15.84 -21.00 6.01
CA CYS A 264 16.71 -22.13 5.63
C CYS A 264 18.10 -21.56 5.33
N ASP A 265 19.12 -21.95 6.11
CA ASP A 265 20.49 -21.47 5.93
C ASP A 265 21.25 -22.20 4.82
N ALA A 266 22.47 -21.77 4.50
CA ALA A 266 23.34 -22.38 3.50
C ALA A 266 23.71 -23.86 3.78
N ARG A 267 23.51 -24.35 5.00
CA ARG A 267 23.73 -25.74 5.40
C ARG A 267 22.47 -26.60 5.31
N GLY A 268 21.32 -25.98 4.94
CA GLY A 268 20.03 -26.64 4.89
C GLY A 268 19.32 -26.77 6.24
N ASN A 269 19.83 -26.12 7.30
CA ASN A 269 19.12 -26.08 8.58
C ASN A 269 17.91 -25.14 8.46
N ARG A 270 16.78 -25.58 9.01
CA ARG A 270 15.54 -24.78 9.03
C ARG A 270 15.21 -24.41 10.46
N TYR A 271 14.95 -23.14 10.68
CA TYR A 271 14.56 -22.62 11.99
C TYR A 271 13.59 -21.45 11.86
N LYS A 272 12.74 -21.31 12.86
CA LYS A 272 11.81 -20.21 12.97
C LYS A 272 12.55 -18.98 13.54
N GLN A 273 12.39 -17.84 12.88
CA GLN A 273 12.97 -16.58 13.35
C GLN A 273 12.01 -15.90 14.34
N GLU A 274 12.42 -15.85 15.61
CA GLU A 274 11.62 -15.26 16.70
C GLU A 274 12.08 -13.84 17.07
N ASN A 275 13.36 -13.52 16.91
CA ASN A 275 13.90 -12.20 17.18
C ASN A 275 13.63 -11.27 16.00
N LEU A 276 12.47 -10.65 16.00
CA LEU A 276 12.05 -9.70 14.98
C LEU A 276 12.22 -8.26 15.47
N PRO A 277 12.45 -7.29 14.56
CA PRO A 277 12.52 -5.87 14.93
C PRO A 277 11.18 -5.38 15.49
N HIS A 278 11.19 -4.25 16.18
CA HIS A 278 9.95 -3.62 16.64
C HIS A 278 9.07 -3.19 15.48
N GLY A 279 7.79 -3.46 15.59
CA GLY A 279 6.78 -3.00 14.64
C GLY A 279 6.40 -1.53 14.85
N SER A 280 5.80 -0.95 13.82
CA SER A 280 5.22 0.39 13.85
C SER A 280 3.93 0.41 12.99
N GLN A 281 3.44 1.59 12.69
CA GLN A 281 2.26 1.81 11.84
C GLN A 281 2.49 3.00 10.90
N PRO A 282 1.89 3.02 9.71
CA PRO A 282 2.03 4.14 8.77
C PRO A 282 1.74 5.50 9.39
N ILE A 283 0.65 5.62 10.15
CA ILE A 283 0.25 6.89 10.77
C ILE A 283 1.23 7.36 11.87
N ILE A 284 1.86 6.45 12.60
CA ILE A 284 2.89 6.79 13.59
C ILE A 284 4.11 7.35 12.87
N ASN A 285 4.57 6.69 11.81
CA ASN A 285 5.69 7.17 11.00
C ASN A 285 5.36 8.49 10.30
N PHE A 286 4.12 8.69 9.84
CA PHE A 286 3.68 9.94 9.23
C PHE A 286 3.81 11.11 10.21
N VAL A 287 3.30 10.97 11.43
CA VAL A 287 3.42 12.01 12.47
C VAL A 287 4.89 12.25 12.84
N ASN A 288 5.68 11.18 13.02
CA ASN A 288 7.11 11.31 13.33
C ASN A 288 7.91 11.95 12.19
N ALA A 289 7.55 11.68 10.93
CA ALA A 289 8.18 12.32 9.77
C ALA A 289 7.86 13.83 9.70
N ILE A 290 6.62 14.23 9.98
CA ILE A 290 6.25 15.66 10.07
C ILE A 290 7.04 16.36 11.18
N LEU A 291 7.26 15.69 12.31
CA LEU A 291 8.04 16.20 13.44
C LEU A 291 9.58 16.13 13.22
N GLY A 292 10.04 15.59 12.10
CA GLY A 292 11.46 15.41 11.79
C GLY A 292 12.18 14.38 12.67
N ARG A 293 11.44 13.45 13.29
CA ARG A 293 11.99 12.39 14.17
C ARG A 293 12.37 11.12 13.42
N GLU A 294 11.72 10.86 12.31
CA GLU A 294 11.94 9.67 11.46
C GLU A 294 11.85 10.03 9.98
N GLU A 295 12.52 9.27 9.13
CA GLU A 295 12.26 9.30 7.69
C GLU A 295 10.98 8.54 7.34
N VAL A 296 10.35 8.93 6.20
CA VAL A 296 9.25 8.16 5.61
C VAL A 296 9.76 6.80 5.17
N GLN A 297 9.17 5.73 5.71
CA GLN A 297 9.57 4.35 5.43
C GLN A 297 8.93 3.83 4.13
N SER A 298 7.65 4.12 3.93
CA SER A 298 6.91 3.76 2.72
C SER A 298 6.82 4.98 1.79
N LYS A 299 7.88 5.17 0.98
CA LYS A 299 8.07 6.36 0.14
C LYS A 299 7.16 6.33 -1.10
N PRO A 300 6.69 7.50 -1.59
CA PRO A 300 5.90 7.60 -2.82
C PRO A 300 6.59 7.03 -4.06
N GLU A 301 7.92 7.07 -4.12
CA GLU A 301 8.72 6.51 -5.21
C GLU A 301 8.55 4.99 -5.33
N ASN A 302 8.45 4.27 -4.20
CA ASN A 302 8.15 2.84 -4.23
C ASN A 302 6.74 2.60 -4.77
N ALA A 303 5.76 3.38 -4.33
CA ALA A 303 4.39 3.29 -4.82
C ALA A 303 4.26 3.58 -6.33
N LEU A 304 5.09 4.46 -6.88
CA LEU A 304 5.19 4.68 -8.32
C LEU A 304 5.65 3.40 -9.05
N ARG A 305 6.65 2.67 -8.52
CA ARG A 305 7.11 1.37 -9.09
C ARG A 305 5.98 0.33 -9.06
N ILE A 306 5.19 0.29 -7.99
CA ILE A 306 4.04 -0.62 -7.85
C ILE A 306 2.97 -0.31 -8.90
N THR A 307 2.64 0.98 -9.09
CA THR A 307 1.68 1.41 -10.10
C THR A 307 2.16 1.05 -11.51
N ALA A 308 3.45 1.25 -11.82
CA ALA A 308 4.03 0.90 -13.11
C ALA A 308 4.00 -0.63 -13.37
N PHE A 309 4.31 -1.44 -12.36
CA PHE A 309 4.21 -2.89 -12.44
C PHE A 309 2.77 -3.34 -12.70
N THR A 310 1.81 -2.81 -11.95
CA THR A 310 0.39 -3.17 -12.08
C THR A 310 -0.18 -2.77 -13.44
N GLU A 311 0.15 -1.58 -13.94
CA GLU A 311 -0.29 -1.11 -15.27
C GLU A 311 0.29 -2.00 -16.39
N ALA A 312 1.58 -2.36 -16.32
CA ALA A 312 2.20 -3.28 -17.26
C ALA A 312 1.60 -4.70 -17.20
N ALA A 313 1.22 -5.17 -16.00
CA ALA A 313 0.56 -6.46 -15.82
C ALA A 313 -0.83 -6.49 -16.50
N TRP A 314 -1.63 -5.43 -16.36
CA TRP A 314 -2.90 -5.31 -17.07
C TRP A 314 -2.71 -5.27 -18.59
N GLN A 315 -1.70 -4.53 -19.08
CA GLN A 315 -1.36 -4.48 -20.51
C GLN A 315 -0.96 -5.87 -21.05
N SER A 316 -0.14 -6.61 -20.28
CA SER A 316 0.24 -7.99 -20.63
C SER A 316 -0.97 -8.92 -20.71
N ALA A 317 -1.84 -8.89 -19.71
CA ALA A 317 -3.06 -9.70 -19.70
C ALA A 317 -3.99 -9.38 -20.88
N ALA A 318 -4.15 -8.10 -21.22
CA ALA A 318 -4.95 -7.68 -22.40
C ALA A 318 -4.36 -8.14 -23.74
N GLN A 319 -3.05 -8.43 -23.79
CA GLN A 319 -2.31 -8.94 -24.95
C GLN A 319 -2.11 -10.47 -24.91
N GLY A 320 -2.84 -11.19 -24.04
CA GLY A 320 -2.76 -12.66 -23.96
C GLY A 320 -1.51 -13.17 -23.25
N GLY A 321 -0.92 -12.41 -22.35
CA GLY A 321 0.22 -12.82 -21.53
C GLY A 321 1.60 -12.53 -22.15
N VAL A 322 1.65 -11.76 -23.23
CA VAL A 322 2.93 -11.33 -23.82
C VAL A 322 3.72 -10.50 -22.79
N PRO A 323 5.05 -10.71 -22.65
CA PRO A 323 5.86 -9.89 -21.77
C PRO A 323 5.79 -8.41 -22.14
N VAL A 324 5.41 -7.57 -21.18
CA VAL A 324 5.34 -6.12 -21.34
C VAL A 324 6.46 -5.47 -20.53
N PRO A 325 7.26 -4.57 -21.13
CA PRO A 325 8.24 -3.77 -20.40
C PRO A 325 7.55 -2.90 -19.33
N ILE A 326 8.09 -2.93 -18.12
CA ILE A 326 7.65 -2.02 -17.07
C ILE A 326 8.30 -0.66 -17.34
N ALA A 327 7.49 0.40 -17.32
CA ALA A 327 7.99 1.74 -17.55
C ALA A 327 9.15 2.06 -16.58
N GLN A 328 10.34 2.29 -17.13
CA GLN A 328 11.48 2.73 -16.33
C GLN A 328 11.18 4.15 -15.83
N LEU A 329 11.36 4.32 -14.57
CA LEU A 329 11.09 5.56 -13.88
C LEU A 329 12.46 6.23 -13.73
N GLU A 330 12.76 7.18 -14.60
CA GLU A 330 13.90 8.08 -14.41
C GLU A 330 13.68 8.83 -13.10
N GLU A 331 14.69 8.83 -12.26
CA GLU A 331 14.70 9.50 -10.96
C GLU A 331 14.59 11.03 -11.08
#